data_0e681d93d73b052199a425564c78676e
#
_entry.id   0e681d93d73b052199a425564c78676e
#
_cell.length_a   1.000
_cell.length_b   1.000
_cell.length_c   1.000
_cell.angle_alpha   90.00
_cell.angle_beta   90.00
_cell.angle_gamma   90.00
#
_symmetry.space_group_name_H-M   'P 1'
#
loop_
_entity.id
_entity.type
_entity.pdbx_description
1 polymer ?
#
loop_
_entity_poly.entity_id
_entity_poly.type
_entity_poly.pdbx_seq_one_letter_code
_entity_poly.pdbx_strand_id
1 'polypeptide(L)'
;MLRRSTFLRTAAALAATGGLAFPMAALAQAFPAKPIKLVIAFPAGGPTDITMRQLAENASKILGQPVIIDNKPGAGGTLPAQALQTAQPDGYTVAQIPLGVFRLGYTTKINWDPLKDITYVINVTGYAFGIVVPADSPFKTWADFVAYAKANPGKLTYGSTGTLTSPHLTTEIVAQKAGIQLQHVPYKGSADLMLAVVSGQLMAAADSTGFAPQVEAGKLRVLNTWGEKRLAKFPDAPTLKELGYDVVQNSPFGIGAPKGTPPEVVKKLHDAFKQAMEEPSYVAALGRYDMLPNYMSSATYTKFAQDTVVKEKAIIEKLGLAKEK
;
A
#
# COMPACT_ATOMS: atom_id res chain seq x y z
N MET A 1 -28.08 45.24 -89.57
CA MET A 1 -27.15 46.37 -89.30
C MET A 1 -26.35 46.03 -88.09
N LEU A 2 -25.13 45.53 -88.22
CA LEU A 2 -23.84 46.23 -88.01
C LEU A 2 -23.74 46.87 -86.58
N ARG A 3 -22.87 46.45 -85.65
CA ARG A 3 -21.38 46.49 -85.61
C ARG A 3 -20.90 45.71 -84.35
N ARG A 4 -19.95 44.80 -84.43
CA ARG A 4 -18.49 44.89 -84.23
C ARG A 4 -18.07 45.66 -82.96
N SER A 5 -17.47 45.04 -82.03
CA SER A 5 -16.09 44.65 -81.69
C SER A 5 -15.78 45.22 -80.32
N THR A 6 -15.10 44.57 -79.38
CA THR A 6 -13.64 44.53 -79.38
C THR A 6 -13.18 43.62 -78.17
N PHE A 7 -12.19 42.82 -78.41
CA PHE A 7 -11.44 42.05 -77.44
C PHE A 7 -10.66 42.95 -76.48
N LEU A 8 -10.71 42.64 -75.19
CA LEU A 8 -9.62 42.99 -74.32
C LEU A 8 -9.32 41.79 -73.39
N ARG A 9 -8.15 41.21 -73.64
CA ARG A 9 -7.51 40.21 -72.80
C ARG A 9 -6.96 40.89 -71.55
N THR A 10 -7.36 40.46 -70.35
CA THR A 10 -6.64 40.80 -69.14
C THR A 10 -6.26 39.49 -68.46
N ALA A 11 -4.96 39.21 -68.43
CA ALA A 11 -4.35 38.09 -67.70
C ALA A 11 -4.44 38.37 -66.23
N ALA A 12 -5.17 37.49 -65.49
CA ALA A 12 -5.17 37.49 -64.05
C ALA A 12 -4.04 36.55 -63.57
N ALA A 13 -3.01 37.13 -62.97
CA ALA A 13 -1.92 36.41 -62.33
C ALA A 13 -2.45 35.66 -61.09
N LEU A 14 -2.39 34.34 -61.14
CA LEU A 14 -2.57 33.50 -59.87
C LEU A 14 -1.35 33.72 -58.98
N ALA A 15 -1.54 34.49 -57.95
CA ALA A 15 -0.61 34.51 -56.80
C ALA A 15 -0.78 33.21 -56.02
N ALA A 16 0.10 32.25 -56.24
CA ALA A 16 0.25 31.07 -55.40
C ALA A 16 0.86 31.48 -54.04
N THR A 17 0.02 31.81 -53.09
CA THR A 17 0.42 31.88 -51.67
C THR A 17 0.58 30.46 -51.17
N GLY A 18 1.79 29.90 -51.30
CA GLY A 18 2.22 28.70 -50.60
C GLY A 18 2.23 28.98 -49.12
N GLY A 19 1.14 28.58 -48.43
CA GLY A 19 1.11 28.57 -46.97
C GLY A 19 2.15 27.56 -46.46
N LEU A 20 3.25 28.08 -45.95
CA LEU A 20 4.19 27.31 -45.12
C LEU A 20 3.42 26.84 -43.86
N ALA A 21 2.82 25.64 -43.94
CA ALA A 21 2.36 24.91 -42.77
C ALA A 21 3.61 24.55 -41.97
N PHE A 22 4.01 25.43 -41.07
CA PHE A 22 4.93 25.02 -40.00
C PHE A 22 4.24 23.90 -39.23
N PRO A 23 4.85 22.70 -39.15
CA PRO A 23 4.35 21.72 -38.23
C PRO A 23 4.46 22.37 -36.83
N MET A 24 3.34 22.75 -36.23
CA MET A 24 3.29 22.99 -34.78
C MET A 24 3.70 21.64 -34.17
N ALA A 25 5.00 21.51 -33.89
CA ALA A 25 5.45 20.48 -32.97
C ALA A 25 4.62 20.71 -31.71
N ALA A 26 3.59 19.89 -31.50
CA ALA A 26 2.87 19.85 -30.26
C ALA A 26 3.98 19.58 -29.20
N LEU A 27 4.35 20.62 -28.45
CA LEU A 27 5.22 20.49 -27.30
C LEU A 27 4.50 19.51 -26.41
N ALA A 28 4.91 18.25 -26.44
CA ALA A 28 4.40 17.23 -25.55
C ALA A 28 4.57 17.81 -24.15
N GLN A 29 3.44 18.14 -23.53
CA GLN A 29 3.43 18.80 -22.24
C GLN A 29 4.21 17.92 -21.26
N ALA A 30 5.29 18.46 -20.71
CA ALA A 30 6.19 17.67 -19.87
C ALA A 30 5.43 17.08 -18.69
N PHE A 31 5.49 15.75 -18.52
CA PHE A 31 4.89 15.08 -17.36
C PHE A 31 5.56 15.54 -16.05
N PRO A 32 4.78 15.80 -14.96
CA PRO A 32 3.33 15.89 -14.92
C PRO A 32 2.82 17.31 -15.24
N ALA A 33 1.70 17.40 -15.96
CA ALA A 33 1.03 18.65 -16.32
C ALA A 33 -0.30 18.87 -15.58
N LYS A 34 -0.75 17.87 -14.81
CA LYS A 34 -1.99 17.87 -14.02
C LYS A 34 -1.78 17.06 -12.73
N PRO A 35 -2.70 17.14 -11.76
CA PRO A 35 -2.60 16.36 -10.52
C PRO A 35 -2.48 14.86 -10.75
N ILE A 36 -1.67 14.21 -9.90
CA ILE A 36 -1.48 12.76 -9.87
C ILE A 36 -2.35 12.17 -8.75
N LYS A 37 -3.09 11.12 -9.04
CA LYS A 37 -3.87 10.38 -8.05
C LYS A 37 -3.03 9.24 -7.46
N LEU A 38 -2.88 9.22 -6.15
CA LEU A 38 -2.28 8.11 -5.40
C LEU A 38 -3.38 7.37 -4.63
N VAL A 39 -3.75 6.19 -5.16
CA VAL A 39 -4.76 5.33 -4.53
C VAL A 39 -4.12 4.54 -3.41
N ILE A 40 -4.70 4.58 -2.19
CA ILE A 40 -4.17 3.87 -1.02
C ILE A 40 -5.20 2.90 -0.42
N ALA A 41 -4.68 1.88 0.28
CA ALA A 41 -5.43 0.67 0.62
C ALA A 41 -6.34 0.78 1.85
N PHE A 42 -6.15 1.79 2.71
CA PHE A 42 -6.81 1.84 4.01
C PHE A 42 -7.53 3.18 4.24
N PRO A 43 -8.49 3.22 5.20
CA PRO A 43 -9.24 4.44 5.50
C PRO A 43 -8.35 5.58 5.99
N ALA A 44 -8.90 6.79 5.94
CA ALA A 44 -8.27 7.98 6.52
C ALA A 44 -8.01 7.82 8.02
N GLY A 45 -6.95 8.48 8.52
CA GLY A 45 -6.58 8.53 9.94
C GLY A 45 -5.73 7.36 10.44
N GLY A 46 -5.55 6.28 9.67
CA GLY A 46 -4.63 5.20 10.01
C GLY A 46 -3.17 5.50 9.61
N PRO A 47 -2.21 4.62 10.01
CA PRO A 47 -0.79 4.81 9.71
C PRO A 47 -0.50 5.00 8.22
N THR A 48 -1.15 4.23 7.36
CA THR A 48 -1.02 4.33 5.91
C THR A 48 -1.42 5.71 5.39
N ASP A 49 -2.59 6.17 5.80
CA ASP A 49 -3.12 7.45 5.33
C ASP A 49 -2.20 8.61 5.75
N ILE A 50 -1.81 8.64 7.02
CA ILE A 50 -0.96 9.70 7.58
C ILE A 50 0.42 9.72 6.90
N THR A 51 1.07 8.58 6.77
CA THR A 51 2.40 8.51 6.17
C THR A 51 2.37 8.75 4.66
N MET A 52 1.38 8.21 3.94
CA MET A 52 1.28 8.41 2.49
C MET A 52 0.83 9.83 2.12
N ARG A 53 0.04 10.54 2.96
CA ARG A 53 -0.25 11.97 2.78
C ARG A 53 1.00 12.80 2.92
N GLN A 54 1.86 12.53 3.91
CA GLN A 54 3.11 13.23 4.07
C GLN A 54 4.07 12.99 2.89
N LEU A 55 4.13 11.74 2.41
CA LEU A 55 4.91 11.39 1.21
C LEU A 55 4.36 12.13 -0.02
N ALA A 56 3.05 12.14 -0.21
CA ALA A 56 2.37 12.81 -1.32
C ALA A 56 2.58 14.33 -1.29
N GLU A 57 2.53 14.95 -0.10
CA GLU A 57 2.82 16.39 0.06
C GLU A 57 4.25 16.72 -0.38
N ASN A 58 5.23 15.95 0.07
CA ASN A 58 6.62 16.14 -0.31
C ASN A 58 6.83 15.93 -1.81
N ALA A 59 6.28 14.84 -2.36
CA ALA A 59 6.35 14.55 -3.80
C ALA A 59 5.67 15.63 -4.65
N SER A 60 4.59 16.26 -4.16
CA SER A 60 3.91 17.35 -4.85
C SER A 60 4.83 18.56 -5.06
N LYS A 61 5.62 18.91 -4.05
CA LYS A 61 6.60 20.02 -4.12
C LYS A 61 7.68 19.74 -5.16
N ILE A 62 8.15 18.50 -5.23
CA ILE A 62 9.20 18.07 -6.16
C ILE A 62 8.68 17.99 -7.61
N LEU A 63 7.47 17.47 -7.79
CA LEU A 63 6.85 17.30 -9.10
C LEU A 63 6.28 18.58 -9.69
N GLY A 64 6.04 19.61 -8.86
CA GLY A 64 5.35 20.84 -9.25
C GLY A 64 3.86 20.65 -9.57
N GLN A 65 3.30 19.48 -9.23
CA GLN A 65 1.87 19.15 -9.39
C GLN A 65 1.36 18.41 -8.15
N PRO A 66 0.11 18.63 -7.72
CA PRO A 66 -0.46 17.93 -6.58
C PRO A 66 -0.45 16.40 -6.74
N VAL A 67 -0.04 15.67 -5.70
CA VAL A 67 -0.28 14.24 -5.54
C VAL A 67 -1.44 14.07 -4.56
N ILE A 68 -2.59 13.62 -5.06
CA ILE A 68 -3.85 13.59 -4.33
C ILE A 68 -4.11 12.17 -3.84
N ILE A 69 -4.31 12.01 -2.53
CA ILE A 69 -4.65 10.71 -1.92
C ILE A 69 -6.11 10.36 -2.19
N ASP A 70 -6.34 9.15 -2.69
CA ASP A 70 -7.65 8.52 -2.86
C ASP A 70 -7.70 7.24 -2.01
N ASN A 71 -8.41 7.28 -0.87
CA ASN A 71 -8.54 6.13 0.02
C ASN A 71 -9.57 5.14 -0.55
N LYS A 72 -9.14 3.93 -0.89
CA LYS A 72 -9.99 2.79 -1.32
C LYS A 72 -9.82 1.59 -0.39
N PRO A 73 -10.44 1.62 0.79
CA PRO A 73 -10.35 0.54 1.75
C PRO A 73 -11.20 -0.66 1.37
N GLY A 74 -10.75 -1.86 1.76
CA GLY A 74 -11.48 -3.11 1.57
C GLY A 74 -10.67 -4.18 0.86
N ALA A 75 -11.26 -5.37 0.71
CA ALA A 75 -10.67 -6.55 0.07
C ALA A 75 -9.23 -6.85 0.56
N GLY A 76 -8.97 -6.72 1.86
CA GLY A 76 -7.63 -6.97 2.42
C GLY A 76 -6.55 -6.01 1.89
N GLY A 77 -6.92 -4.80 1.43
CA GLY A 77 -5.99 -3.79 0.91
C GLY A 77 -5.64 -3.95 -0.57
N THR A 78 -6.38 -4.74 -1.35
CA THR A 78 -6.04 -5.02 -2.75
C THR A 78 -6.72 -4.10 -3.77
N LEU A 79 -7.71 -3.31 -3.36
CA LEU A 79 -8.47 -2.41 -4.26
C LEU A 79 -7.61 -1.36 -4.99
N PRO A 80 -6.51 -0.81 -4.42
CA PRO A 80 -5.62 0.08 -5.17
C PRO A 80 -4.98 -0.59 -6.39
N ALA A 81 -4.48 -1.82 -6.24
CA ALA A 81 -3.92 -2.57 -7.37
C ALA A 81 -4.96 -2.90 -8.44
N GLN A 82 -6.21 -3.19 -8.01
CA GLN A 82 -7.32 -3.37 -8.94
C GLN A 82 -7.65 -2.09 -9.71
N ALA A 83 -7.55 -0.92 -9.08
CA ALA A 83 -7.79 0.36 -9.75
C ALA A 83 -6.77 0.64 -10.87
N LEU A 84 -5.56 0.09 -10.80
CA LEU A 84 -4.56 0.20 -11.86
C LEU A 84 -4.97 -0.53 -13.15
N GLN A 85 -5.81 -1.57 -13.05
CA GLN A 85 -6.21 -2.40 -14.20
C GLN A 85 -7.10 -1.64 -15.21
N THR A 86 -7.74 -0.58 -14.77
CA THR A 86 -8.62 0.26 -15.60
C THR A 86 -8.08 1.67 -15.81
N ALA A 87 -6.96 2.00 -15.17
CA ALA A 87 -6.34 3.32 -15.31
C ALA A 87 -5.48 3.41 -16.57
N GLN A 88 -5.38 4.61 -17.15
CA GLN A 88 -4.50 4.86 -18.28
C GLN A 88 -3.03 4.76 -17.85
N PRO A 89 -2.14 4.17 -18.68
CA PRO A 89 -0.72 4.04 -18.38
C PRO A 89 0.05 5.34 -18.62
N ASP A 90 -0.46 6.45 -18.13
CA ASP A 90 0.07 7.81 -18.35
C ASP A 90 0.77 8.41 -17.12
N GLY A 91 0.83 7.65 -16.01
CA GLY A 91 1.46 8.07 -14.76
C GLY A 91 0.59 8.95 -13.85
N TYR A 92 -0.61 9.32 -14.26
CA TYR A 92 -1.51 10.16 -13.44
C TYR A 92 -2.39 9.38 -12.45
N THR A 93 -2.35 8.05 -12.52
CA THR A 93 -2.91 7.19 -11.47
C THR A 93 -1.83 6.21 -11.03
N VAL A 94 -1.46 6.28 -9.78
CA VAL A 94 -0.53 5.35 -9.13
C VAL A 94 -1.19 4.78 -7.88
N ALA A 95 -0.71 3.64 -7.38
CA ALA A 95 -1.35 2.96 -6.28
C ALA A 95 -0.34 2.39 -5.28
N GLN A 96 -0.71 2.37 -4.02
CA GLN A 96 -0.03 1.60 -2.99
C GLN A 96 -0.18 0.11 -3.28
N ILE A 97 0.91 -0.64 -3.14
CA ILE A 97 0.94 -2.10 -3.36
C ILE A 97 1.32 -2.80 -2.05
N PRO A 98 0.35 -3.13 -1.19
CA PRO A 98 0.59 -3.93 0.02
C PRO A 98 0.70 -5.43 -0.30
N LEU A 99 1.25 -6.22 0.63
CA LEU A 99 1.49 -7.66 0.45
C LEU A 99 0.25 -8.47 0.05
N GLY A 100 -0.95 -8.03 0.45
CA GLY A 100 -2.21 -8.66 0.05
C GLY A 100 -2.38 -8.82 -1.46
N VAL A 101 -1.79 -7.92 -2.24
CA VAL A 101 -1.81 -7.96 -3.72
C VAL A 101 -1.17 -9.24 -4.26
N PHE A 102 -0.06 -9.69 -3.66
CA PHE A 102 0.70 -10.85 -4.12
C PHE A 102 0.05 -12.20 -3.78
N ARG A 103 -0.87 -12.23 -2.81
CA ARG A 103 -1.60 -13.44 -2.40
C ARG A 103 -2.99 -13.57 -3.01
N LEU A 104 -3.54 -12.46 -3.53
CA LEU A 104 -4.93 -12.39 -3.96
C LEU A 104 -5.29 -13.46 -5.00
N GLY A 105 -4.43 -13.69 -5.98
CA GLY A 105 -4.63 -14.67 -7.04
C GLY A 105 -4.73 -16.13 -6.55
N TYR A 106 -4.26 -16.44 -5.35
CA TYR A 106 -4.33 -17.76 -4.74
C TYR A 106 -5.59 -17.98 -3.90
N THR A 107 -6.19 -16.90 -3.42
CA THR A 107 -7.36 -16.94 -2.54
C THR A 107 -8.67 -16.57 -3.23
N THR A 108 -8.58 -15.84 -4.34
CA THR A 108 -9.74 -15.30 -5.06
C THR A 108 -9.51 -15.40 -6.57
N LYS A 109 -10.58 -15.60 -7.33
CA LYS A 109 -10.51 -15.56 -8.80
C LYS A 109 -10.34 -14.09 -9.24
N ILE A 110 -9.21 -13.79 -9.86
CA ILE A 110 -8.91 -12.48 -10.47
C ILE A 110 -8.58 -12.68 -11.95
N ASN A 111 -8.75 -11.63 -12.74
CA ASN A 111 -8.50 -11.62 -14.19
C ASN A 111 -7.21 -10.85 -14.56
N TRP A 112 -6.35 -10.59 -13.59
CA TRP A 112 -5.07 -9.91 -13.76
C TRP A 112 -3.97 -10.59 -12.93
N ASP A 113 -2.72 -10.31 -13.25
CA ASP A 113 -1.53 -10.90 -12.64
C ASP A 113 -0.65 -9.78 -12.05
N PRO A 114 -0.38 -9.76 -10.75
CA PRO A 114 0.44 -8.71 -10.15
C PRO A 114 1.84 -8.59 -10.77
N LEU A 115 2.40 -9.68 -11.30
CA LEU A 115 3.71 -9.65 -11.93
C LEU A 115 3.71 -9.14 -13.37
N LYS A 116 2.55 -9.22 -14.07
CA LYS A 116 2.43 -8.85 -15.48
C LYS A 116 1.72 -7.52 -15.69
N ASP A 117 0.80 -7.17 -14.80
CA ASP A 117 -0.16 -6.10 -15.01
C ASP A 117 0.08 -4.87 -14.12
N ILE A 118 1.19 -4.88 -13.36
CA ILE A 118 1.65 -3.74 -12.56
C ILE A 118 3.07 -3.36 -12.96
N THR A 119 3.31 -2.07 -13.15
CA THR A 119 4.65 -1.48 -13.25
C THR A 119 5.07 -1.01 -11.86
N TYR A 120 6.08 -1.65 -11.27
CA TYR A 120 6.59 -1.29 -9.94
C TYR A 120 7.46 -0.05 -10.02
N VAL A 121 7.09 1.01 -9.31
CA VAL A 121 7.79 2.31 -9.35
C VAL A 121 8.88 2.37 -8.28
N ILE A 122 8.51 2.20 -7.01
CA ILE A 122 9.41 2.34 -5.86
C ILE A 122 8.80 1.68 -4.63
N ASN A 123 9.61 1.02 -3.79
CA ASN A 123 9.22 0.71 -2.40
C ASN A 123 9.68 1.83 -1.49
N VAL A 124 8.83 2.26 -0.56
CA VAL A 124 9.08 3.45 0.26
C VAL A 124 9.20 3.18 1.76
N THR A 125 8.49 2.15 2.26
CA THR A 125 8.47 1.78 3.67
C THR A 125 7.95 0.36 3.85
N GLY A 126 7.60 -0.03 5.07
CA GLY A 126 6.94 -1.27 5.40
C GLY A 126 6.27 -1.20 6.77
N TYR A 127 5.30 -2.08 7.00
CA TYR A 127 4.66 -2.19 8.30
C TYR A 127 5.49 -3.05 9.23
N ALA A 128 5.59 -2.60 10.48
CA ALA A 128 5.90 -3.43 11.64
C ALA A 128 4.57 -3.84 12.31
N PHE A 129 4.55 -4.98 12.98
CA PHE A 129 3.32 -5.58 13.51
C PHE A 129 3.50 -6.05 14.94
N GLY A 130 2.37 -6.27 15.62
CA GLY A 130 2.32 -6.87 16.94
C GLY A 130 0.90 -7.22 17.36
N ILE A 131 0.80 -7.85 18.51
CA ILE A 131 -0.47 -8.10 19.22
C ILE A 131 -0.55 -7.18 20.42
N VAL A 132 -1.67 -6.46 20.51
CA VAL A 132 -1.99 -5.58 21.64
C VAL A 132 -3.29 -5.99 22.31
N VAL A 133 -3.39 -5.66 23.59
CA VAL A 133 -4.58 -5.87 24.44
C VAL A 133 -4.90 -4.58 25.20
N PRO A 134 -6.12 -4.39 25.73
CA PRO A 134 -6.41 -3.32 26.68
C PRO A 134 -5.41 -3.31 27.86
N ALA A 135 -4.97 -2.15 28.31
CA ALA A 135 -3.96 -2.05 29.37
C ALA A 135 -4.42 -2.64 30.70
N ASP A 136 -5.72 -2.60 30.99
CA ASP A 136 -6.38 -3.20 32.15
C ASP A 136 -6.72 -4.69 31.97
N SER A 137 -6.50 -5.25 30.78
CA SER A 137 -6.68 -6.66 30.48
C SER A 137 -5.94 -7.57 31.50
N PRO A 138 -6.47 -8.76 31.81
CA PRO A 138 -5.75 -9.76 32.61
C PRO A 138 -4.49 -10.28 31.94
N PHE A 139 -4.34 -10.09 30.61
CA PHE A 139 -3.17 -10.52 29.87
C PHE A 139 -2.02 -9.53 30.05
N LYS A 140 -1.10 -9.82 30.93
CA LYS A 140 0.10 -9.00 31.19
C LYS A 140 1.25 -9.39 30.26
N THR A 141 1.27 -10.65 29.85
CA THR A 141 2.29 -11.27 28.99
C THR A 141 1.65 -12.08 27.87
N TRP A 142 2.45 -12.45 26.87
CA TRP A 142 2.03 -13.41 25.84
C TRP A 142 1.69 -14.78 26.44
N ALA A 143 2.39 -15.20 27.51
CA ALA A 143 2.10 -16.46 28.19
C ALA A 143 0.70 -16.47 28.82
N ASP A 144 0.26 -15.36 29.44
CA ASP A 144 -1.10 -15.23 30.00
C ASP A 144 -2.16 -15.36 28.92
N PHE A 145 -1.92 -14.69 27.76
CA PHE A 145 -2.81 -14.74 26.62
C PHE A 145 -2.96 -16.17 26.08
N VAL A 146 -1.84 -16.90 25.93
CA VAL A 146 -1.84 -18.29 25.46
C VAL A 146 -2.51 -19.21 26.48
N ALA A 147 -2.23 -19.04 27.79
CA ALA A 147 -2.85 -19.84 28.86
C ALA A 147 -4.37 -19.68 28.86
N TYR A 148 -4.87 -18.45 28.76
CA TYR A 148 -6.30 -18.18 28.68
C TYR A 148 -6.93 -18.83 27.43
N ALA A 149 -6.31 -18.65 26.24
CA ALA A 149 -6.83 -19.20 25.01
C ALA A 149 -6.87 -20.75 25.02
N LYS A 150 -5.90 -21.40 25.66
CA LYS A 150 -5.91 -22.88 25.88
C LYS A 150 -7.03 -23.33 26.82
N ALA A 151 -7.29 -22.59 27.89
CA ALA A 151 -8.36 -22.88 28.83
C ALA A 151 -9.75 -22.57 28.25
N ASN A 152 -9.85 -21.70 27.27
CA ASN A 152 -11.09 -21.20 26.66
C ASN A 152 -11.05 -21.24 25.12
N PRO A 153 -11.02 -22.43 24.50
CA PRO A 153 -10.89 -22.53 23.03
C PRO A 153 -12.00 -21.77 22.30
N GLY A 154 -11.61 -20.91 21.34
CA GLY A 154 -12.53 -20.12 20.51
C GLY A 154 -13.26 -18.97 21.24
N LYS A 155 -12.96 -18.70 22.52
CA LYS A 155 -13.58 -17.59 23.28
C LYS A 155 -12.79 -16.28 23.21
N LEU A 156 -11.48 -16.35 22.90
CA LEU A 156 -10.65 -15.17 22.81
C LEU A 156 -10.85 -14.52 21.46
N THR A 157 -11.47 -13.32 21.45
CA THR A 157 -11.70 -12.53 20.23
C THR A 157 -10.49 -11.65 19.94
N TYR A 158 -10.05 -11.63 18.68
CA TYR A 158 -9.08 -10.67 18.22
C TYR A 158 -9.52 -10.02 16.91
N GLY A 159 -9.17 -8.75 16.74
CA GLY A 159 -9.40 -8.03 15.49
C GLY A 159 -8.15 -7.93 14.64
N SER A 160 -8.35 -7.76 13.33
CA SER A 160 -7.29 -7.36 12.40
C SER A 160 -7.81 -6.37 11.36
N THR A 161 -6.91 -5.78 10.57
CA THR A 161 -7.25 -4.84 9.48
C THR A 161 -7.85 -5.51 8.24
N GLY A 162 -8.39 -6.71 8.39
CA GLY A 162 -9.14 -7.43 7.35
C GLY A 162 -8.74 -8.89 7.19
N THR A 163 -9.64 -9.65 6.60
CA THR A 163 -9.38 -11.06 6.25
C THR A 163 -8.25 -11.15 5.22
N LEU A 164 -7.39 -12.16 5.36
CA LEU A 164 -6.24 -12.42 4.49
C LEU A 164 -5.16 -11.31 4.50
N THR A 165 -5.24 -10.35 5.43
CA THR A 165 -4.14 -9.40 5.66
C THR A 165 -2.99 -10.06 6.42
N SER A 166 -1.81 -9.42 6.43
CA SER A 166 -0.67 -9.95 7.19
C SER A 166 -0.97 -10.12 8.68
N PRO A 167 -1.66 -9.18 9.37
CA PRO A 167 -2.08 -9.38 10.76
C PRO A 167 -2.95 -10.63 10.96
N HIS A 168 -3.93 -10.87 10.08
CA HIS A 168 -4.77 -12.07 10.18
C HIS A 168 -3.94 -13.35 10.00
N LEU A 169 -3.25 -13.48 8.86
CA LEU A 169 -2.53 -14.73 8.53
C LEU A 169 -1.43 -15.07 9.52
N THR A 170 -0.67 -14.06 9.97
CA THR A 170 0.40 -14.28 10.94
C THR A 170 -0.16 -14.69 12.31
N THR A 171 -1.27 -14.10 12.73
CA THR A 171 -1.94 -14.52 13.97
C THR A 171 -2.42 -15.97 13.88
N GLU A 172 -2.99 -16.40 12.76
CA GLU A 172 -3.41 -17.79 12.56
C GLU A 172 -2.21 -18.77 12.59
N ILE A 173 -1.08 -18.40 11.95
CA ILE A 173 0.16 -19.19 12.01
C ILE A 173 0.65 -19.32 13.45
N VAL A 174 0.67 -18.23 14.20
CA VAL A 174 1.12 -18.24 15.60
C VAL A 174 0.14 -19.01 16.50
N ALA A 175 -1.16 -18.85 16.28
CA ALA A 175 -2.19 -19.58 17.00
C ALA A 175 -2.04 -21.11 16.78
N GLN A 176 -1.84 -21.53 15.53
CA GLN A 176 -1.57 -22.94 15.21
C GLN A 176 -0.31 -23.46 15.90
N LYS A 177 0.80 -22.70 15.89
CA LYS A 177 2.06 -23.07 16.55
C LYS A 177 1.93 -23.10 18.08
N ALA A 178 1.11 -22.23 18.66
CA ALA A 178 0.84 -22.16 20.09
C ALA A 178 -0.20 -23.20 20.56
N GLY A 179 -0.90 -23.88 19.65
CA GLY A 179 -1.97 -24.82 19.95
C GLY A 179 -3.18 -24.14 20.58
N ILE A 180 -3.58 -22.96 20.09
CA ILE A 180 -4.71 -22.17 20.57
C ILE A 180 -5.72 -21.91 19.46
N GLN A 181 -6.98 -21.73 19.85
CA GLN A 181 -8.07 -21.33 18.95
C GLN A 181 -8.55 -19.94 19.30
N LEU A 182 -8.53 -19.05 18.33
CA LEU A 182 -8.93 -17.64 18.44
C LEU A 182 -10.16 -17.38 17.57
N GLN A 183 -10.94 -16.36 17.91
CA GLN A 183 -12.05 -15.87 17.08
C GLN A 183 -11.65 -14.57 16.40
N HIS A 184 -11.49 -14.61 15.08
CA HIS A 184 -11.12 -13.45 14.28
C HIS A 184 -12.31 -12.54 13.96
N VAL A 185 -12.12 -11.22 14.10
CA VAL A 185 -13.07 -10.17 13.73
C VAL A 185 -12.39 -9.19 12.78
N PRO A 186 -12.76 -9.17 11.46
CA PRO A 186 -12.11 -8.28 10.51
C PRO A 186 -12.66 -6.85 10.58
N TYR A 187 -11.74 -5.87 10.53
CA TYR A 187 -12.02 -4.43 10.42
C TYR A 187 -11.51 -3.91 9.08
N LYS A 188 -12.01 -2.75 8.63
CA LYS A 188 -11.55 -2.16 7.36
C LYS A 188 -10.20 -1.46 7.46
N GLY A 189 -9.75 -1.13 8.68
CA GLY A 189 -8.49 -0.45 8.93
C GLY A 189 -8.15 -0.31 10.41
N SER A 190 -6.98 0.27 10.71
CA SER A 190 -6.41 0.37 12.04
C SER A 190 -7.24 1.29 12.97
N ALA A 191 -7.78 2.39 12.47
CA ALA A 191 -8.49 3.36 13.32
C ALA A 191 -9.70 2.74 14.04
N ASP A 192 -10.60 2.09 13.30
CA ASP A 192 -11.79 1.43 13.86
C ASP A 192 -11.40 0.23 14.75
N LEU A 193 -10.36 -0.51 14.34
CA LEU A 193 -9.82 -1.62 15.12
C LEU A 193 -9.30 -1.16 16.48
N MET A 194 -8.52 -0.08 16.52
CA MET A 194 -8.00 0.47 17.78
C MET A 194 -9.12 0.97 18.69
N LEU A 195 -10.15 1.61 18.12
CA LEU A 195 -11.33 2.03 18.89
C LEU A 195 -12.02 0.82 19.55
N ALA A 196 -12.22 -0.28 18.80
CA ALA A 196 -12.87 -1.48 19.30
C ALA A 196 -12.09 -2.16 20.45
N VAL A 197 -10.75 -2.17 20.36
CA VAL A 197 -9.92 -2.74 21.43
C VAL A 197 -9.90 -1.84 22.66
N VAL A 198 -9.70 -0.52 22.47
CA VAL A 198 -9.67 0.44 23.59
C VAL A 198 -11.01 0.49 24.31
N SER A 199 -12.14 0.29 23.62
CA SER A 199 -13.48 0.25 24.24
C SER A 199 -13.85 -1.09 24.85
N GLY A 200 -12.99 -2.11 24.76
CA GLY A 200 -13.26 -3.45 25.31
C GLY A 200 -14.21 -4.32 24.48
N GLN A 201 -14.57 -3.89 23.26
CA GLN A 201 -15.36 -4.72 22.32
C GLN A 201 -14.57 -5.94 21.83
N LEU A 202 -13.24 -5.84 21.81
CA LEU A 202 -12.32 -6.91 21.48
C LEU A 202 -11.36 -7.15 22.63
N MET A 203 -10.97 -8.41 22.84
CA MET A 203 -9.98 -8.78 23.82
C MET A 203 -8.55 -8.48 23.37
N ALA A 204 -8.30 -8.46 22.06
CA ALA A 204 -6.99 -8.19 21.47
C ALA A 204 -7.12 -7.60 20.06
N ALA A 205 -6.03 -7.00 19.59
CA ALA A 205 -5.84 -6.70 18.15
C ALA A 205 -4.48 -7.20 17.67
N ALA A 206 -4.48 -7.72 16.46
CA ALA A 206 -3.31 -7.93 15.63
C ALA A 206 -3.28 -6.81 14.57
N ASP A 207 -2.31 -5.93 14.65
CA ASP A 207 -2.24 -4.76 13.74
C ASP A 207 -0.81 -4.38 13.42
N SER A 208 -0.66 -3.51 12.42
CA SER A 208 0.56 -2.72 12.29
C SER A 208 0.71 -1.80 13.50
N THR A 209 1.87 -1.14 13.62
CA THR A 209 2.15 -0.22 14.72
C THR A 209 1.23 1.02 14.80
N GLY A 210 0.07 0.98 14.14
CA GLY A 210 -1.04 1.90 14.35
C GLY A 210 -1.55 1.96 15.77
N PHE A 211 -1.26 0.95 16.58
CA PHE A 211 -1.50 0.92 18.00
C PHE A 211 -0.56 1.82 18.83
N ALA A 212 0.56 2.29 18.26
CA ALA A 212 1.59 3.01 19.02
C ALA A 212 1.05 4.21 19.82
N PRO A 213 0.24 5.11 19.27
CA PRO A 213 -0.30 6.23 20.05
C PRO A 213 -1.17 5.80 21.24
N GLN A 214 -1.88 4.66 21.14
CA GLN A 214 -2.72 4.16 22.21
C GLN A 214 -1.90 3.46 23.32
N VAL A 215 -0.78 2.85 22.95
CA VAL A 215 0.18 2.28 23.90
C VAL A 215 0.90 3.40 24.65
N GLU A 216 1.37 4.44 23.95
CA GLU A 216 1.99 5.63 24.53
C GLU A 216 1.03 6.37 25.49
N ALA A 217 -0.28 6.38 25.17
CA ALA A 217 -1.31 6.92 26.04
C ALA A 217 -1.70 6.00 27.21
N GLY A 218 -1.06 4.84 27.38
CA GLY A 218 -1.32 3.89 28.45
C GLY A 218 -2.65 3.13 28.32
N LYS A 219 -3.33 3.18 27.16
CA LYS A 219 -4.62 2.51 26.94
C LYS A 219 -4.49 1.07 26.46
N LEU A 220 -3.38 0.76 25.79
CA LEU A 220 -3.08 -0.58 25.29
C LEU A 220 -1.73 -1.08 25.81
N ARG A 221 -1.54 -2.40 25.82
CA ARG A 221 -0.28 -3.09 26.11
C ARG A 221 0.11 -3.94 24.91
N VAL A 222 1.39 -3.86 24.51
CA VAL A 222 1.97 -4.72 23.49
C VAL A 222 2.36 -6.04 24.14
N LEU A 223 1.85 -7.16 23.63
CA LEU A 223 2.21 -8.50 24.12
C LEU A 223 3.41 -9.09 23.37
N ASN A 224 3.52 -8.79 22.10
CA ASN A 224 4.65 -9.20 21.24
C ASN A 224 4.74 -8.34 20.00
N THR A 225 5.90 -8.39 19.32
CA THR A 225 6.17 -7.80 18.02
C THR A 225 6.67 -8.88 17.05
N TRP A 226 6.65 -8.59 15.74
CA TRP A 226 6.85 -9.63 14.73
C TRP A 226 8.10 -9.43 13.86
N GLY A 227 8.92 -8.46 14.20
CA GLY A 227 10.19 -8.19 13.52
C GLY A 227 11.30 -9.17 13.91
N GLU A 228 12.42 -9.12 13.20
CA GLU A 228 13.67 -9.82 13.58
C GLU A 228 14.23 -9.33 14.93
N LYS A 229 13.97 -8.07 15.25
CA LYS A 229 14.36 -7.40 16.49
C LYS A 229 13.17 -6.71 17.10
N ARG A 230 13.25 -6.42 18.40
CA ARG A 230 12.26 -5.60 19.10
C ARG A 230 12.14 -4.23 18.46
N LEU A 231 10.95 -3.66 18.51
CA LEU A 231 10.70 -2.30 18.04
C LEU A 231 11.30 -1.29 19.01
N ALA A 232 11.89 -0.21 18.50
CA ALA A 232 12.55 0.78 19.31
C ALA A 232 11.61 1.49 20.30
N LYS A 233 10.36 1.71 19.90
CA LYS A 233 9.32 2.27 20.77
C LYS A 233 8.82 1.31 21.85
N PHE A 234 8.99 0.00 21.67
CA PHE A 234 8.46 -1.04 22.54
C PHE A 234 9.57 -2.04 22.94
N PRO A 235 10.65 -1.58 23.60
CA PRO A 235 11.80 -2.42 23.90
C PRO A 235 11.49 -3.56 24.87
N ASP A 236 10.43 -3.44 25.68
CA ASP A 236 9.99 -4.48 26.62
C ASP A 236 9.12 -5.55 25.96
N ALA A 237 8.57 -5.28 24.77
CA ALA A 237 7.74 -6.25 24.05
C ALA A 237 8.63 -7.27 23.30
N PRO A 238 8.57 -8.56 23.65
CA PRO A 238 9.38 -9.58 22.99
C PRO A 238 8.94 -9.77 21.54
N THR A 239 9.88 -10.20 20.69
CA THR A 239 9.54 -10.66 19.34
C THR A 239 8.94 -12.08 19.39
N LEU A 240 8.24 -12.49 18.32
CA LEU A 240 7.77 -13.87 18.20
C LEU A 240 8.93 -14.87 18.23
N LYS A 241 10.10 -14.52 17.69
CA LYS A 241 11.32 -15.36 17.76
C LYS A 241 11.81 -15.55 19.19
N GLU A 242 11.86 -14.49 19.99
CA GLU A 242 12.23 -14.57 21.42
C GLU A 242 11.24 -15.39 22.23
N LEU A 243 9.97 -15.46 21.79
CA LEU A 243 8.92 -16.30 22.39
C LEU A 243 8.95 -17.77 21.90
N GLY A 244 9.94 -18.14 21.06
CA GLY A 244 10.11 -19.51 20.58
C GLY A 244 9.32 -19.83 19.29
N TYR A 245 8.66 -18.84 18.68
CA TYR A 245 8.01 -19.02 17.38
C TYR A 245 8.95 -18.60 16.28
N ASP A 246 9.33 -19.51 15.38
CA ASP A 246 10.09 -19.17 14.17
C ASP A 246 9.15 -18.50 13.15
N VAL A 247 8.80 -17.25 13.45
CA VAL A 247 7.93 -16.40 12.64
C VAL A 247 8.45 -14.97 12.67
N VAL A 248 8.71 -14.45 11.49
CA VAL A 248 9.02 -13.02 11.26
C VAL A 248 8.10 -12.49 10.18
N GLN A 249 7.44 -11.40 10.46
CA GLN A 249 6.54 -10.74 9.51
C GLN A 249 6.90 -9.27 9.38
N ASN A 250 7.49 -8.93 8.25
CA ASN A 250 7.62 -7.58 7.73
C ASN A 250 6.71 -7.45 6.50
N SER A 251 6.20 -6.26 6.28
CA SER A 251 5.33 -6.02 5.14
C SER A 251 5.76 -4.77 4.37
N PRO A 252 6.83 -4.86 3.57
CA PRO A 252 7.20 -3.78 2.67
C PRO A 252 6.04 -3.40 1.75
N PHE A 253 5.88 -2.11 1.51
CA PHE A 253 4.95 -1.62 0.51
C PHE A 253 5.50 -0.37 -0.18
N GLY A 254 5.11 -0.22 -1.42
CA GLY A 254 5.53 0.88 -2.27
C GLY A 254 4.43 1.30 -3.22
N ILE A 255 4.85 1.90 -4.31
CA ILE A 255 3.99 2.50 -5.32
C ILE A 255 4.15 1.73 -6.63
N GLY A 256 3.02 1.38 -7.23
CA GLY A 256 2.92 0.83 -8.58
C GLY A 256 2.12 1.75 -9.49
N ALA A 257 2.31 1.58 -10.79
CA ALA A 257 1.59 2.24 -11.87
C ALA A 257 0.95 1.18 -12.79
N PRO A 258 0.00 1.56 -13.66
CA PRO A 258 -0.55 0.65 -14.68
C PRO A 258 0.55 0.07 -15.57
N LYS A 259 0.33 -1.15 -16.03
CA LYS A 259 1.18 -1.79 -17.04
C LYS A 259 1.33 -0.90 -18.27
N GLY A 260 2.56 -0.80 -18.78
CA GLY A 260 2.85 0.00 -19.98
C GLY A 260 3.03 1.49 -19.73
N THR A 261 3.06 1.95 -18.46
CA THR A 261 3.48 3.33 -18.13
C THR A 261 4.89 3.58 -18.71
N PRO A 262 5.10 4.66 -19.48
CA PRO A 262 6.37 4.94 -20.16
C PRO A 262 7.55 4.99 -19.18
N PRO A 263 8.73 4.44 -19.55
CA PRO A 263 9.89 4.37 -18.65
C PRO A 263 10.33 5.73 -18.12
N GLU A 264 10.25 6.80 -18.89
CA GLU A 264 10.58 8.16 -18.50
C GLU A 264 9.61 8.71 -17.45
N VAL A 265 8.32 8.34 -17.53
CA VAL A 265 7.29 8.67 -16.53
C VAL A 265 7.56 7.90 -15.23
N VAL A 266 7.84 6.59 -15.32
CA VAL A 266 8.21 5.75 -14.18
C VAL A 266 9.45 6.32 -13.48
N LYS A 267 10.48 6.70 -14.25
CA LYS A 267 11.69 7.31 -13.70
C LYS A 267 11.39 8.62 -12.98
N LYS A 268 10.57 9.48 -13.56
CA LYS A 268 10.24 10.76 -12.92
C LYS A 268 9.44 10.59 -11.63
N LEU A 269 8.47 9.66 -11.62
CA LEU A 269 7.75 9.28 -10.40
C LEU A 269 8.68 8.69 -9.35
N HIS A 270 9.53 7.72 -9.75
CA HIS A 270 10.51 7.11 -8.87
C HIS A 270 11.41 8.15 -8.19
N ASP A 271 12.02 9.05 -8.97
CA ASP A 271 12.98 10.03 -8.46
C ASP A 271 12.30 11.01 -7.50
N ALA A 272 11.07 11.45 -7.83
CA ALA A 272 10.30 12.32 -6.97
C ALA A 272 9.89 11.65 -5.64
N PHE A 273 9.40 10.41 -5.67
CA PHE A 273 9.05 9.69 -4.45
C PHE A 273 10.30 9.29 -3.65
N LYS A 274 11.43 9.01 -4.32
CA LYS A 274 12.69 8.74 -3.63
C LYS A 274 13.15 9.96 -2.85
N GLN A 275 13.17 11.14 -3.46
CA GLN A 275 13.51 12.36 -2.75
C GLN A 275 12.47 12.66 -1.65
N ALA A 276 11.18 12.49 -1.93
CA ALA A 276 10.12 12.73 -0.95
C ALA A 276 10.20 11.85 0.30
N MET A 277 10.67 10.60 0.17
CA MET A 277 10.83 9.69 1.32
C MET A 277 12.06 9.99 2.17
N GLU A 278 13.01 10.76 1.66
CA GLU A 278 14.22 11.20 2.38
C GLU A 278 13.97 12.50 3.18
N GLU A 279 12.85 13.18 2.94
CA GLU A 279 12.49 14.40 3.65
C GLU A 279 12.24 14.14 5.15
N PRO A 280 12.78 15.00 6.06
CA PRO A 280 12.62 14.83 7.50
C PRO A 280 11.16 14.70 7.96
N SER A 281 10.25 15.38 7.29
CA SER A 281 8.81 15.33 7.61
C SER A 281 8.21 13.93 7.37
N TYR A 282 8.64 13.22 6.33
CA TYR A 282 8.21 11.84 6.08
C TYR A 282 8.83 10.88 7.08
N VAL A 283 10.12 11.00 7.37
CA VAL A 283 10.80 10.19 8.39
C VAL A 283 10.13 10.38 9.76
N ALA A 284 9.78 11.61 10.13
CA ALA A 284 9.05 11.90 11.36
C ALA A 284 7.64 11.28 11.37
N ALA A 285 6.93 11.31 10.24
CA ALA A 285 5.62 10.68 10.12
C ALA A 285 5.70 9.14 10.29
N LEU A 286 6.71 8.50 9.71
CA LEU A 286 6.99 7.07 9.91
C LEU A 286 7.33 6.76 11.37
N GLY A 287 8.18 7.59 12.01
CA GLY A 287 8.61 7.43 13.37
C GLY A 287 7.48 7.45 14.41
N ARG A 288 6.32 8.07 14.11
CA ARG A 288 5.12 7.98 14.95
C ARG A 288 4.65 6.54 15.17
N TYR A 289 4.91 5.68 14.21
CA TYR A 289 4.46 4.29 14.14
C TYR A 289 5.62 3.29 14.18
N ASP A 290 6.81 3.72 14.60
CA ASP A 290 8.02 2.90 14.58
C ASP A 290 8.28 2.21 13.21
N MET A 291 7.82 2.87 12.14
CA MET A 291 8.09 2.48 10.76
C MET A 291 9.38 3.16 10.29
N LEU A 292 10.10 2.51 9.40
CA LEU A 292 11.34 3.03 8.85
C LEU A 292 11.24 3.18 7.32
N PRO A 293 11.97 4.14 6.74
CA PRO A 293 12.18 4.16 5.31
C PRO A 293 12.77 2.81 4.84
N ASN A 294 12.20 2.26 3.79
CA ASN A 294 12.67 1.00 3.19
C ASN A 294 12.68 1.15 1.67
N TYR A 295 13.78 1.69 1.18
CA TYR A 295 13.93 1.97 -0.24
C TYR A 295 14.23 0.70 -1.05
N MET A 296 13.47 0.51 -2.13
CA MET A 296 13.83 -0.38 -3.23
C MET A 296 13.61 0.36 -4.55
N SER A 297 14.61 0.32 -5.44
CA SER A 297 14.44 0.83 -6.81
C SER A 297 13.36 0.05 -7.55
N SER A 298 12.89 0.56 -8.68
CA SER A 298 11.91 -0.12 -9.52
C SER A 298 12.32 -1.56 -9.86
N ALA A 299 13.60 -1.77 -10.23
CA ALA A 299 14.14 -3.11 -10.53
C ALA A 299 14.14 -4.02 -9.30
N THR A 300 14.62 -3.53 -8.15
CA THR A 300 14.66 -4.31 -6.90
C THR A 300 13.25 -4.61 -6.40
N TYR A 301 12.32 -3.65 -6.54
CA TYR A 301 10.93 -3.85 -6.12
C TYR A 301 10.20 -4.86 -7.03
N THR A 302 10.49 -4.85 -8.33
CA THR A 302 9.99 -5.88 -9.27
C THR A 302 10.48 -7.28 -8.86
N LYS A 303 11.78 -7.41 -8.54
CA LYS A 303 12.32 -8.70 -8.05
C LYS A 303 11.69 -9.10 -6.72
N PHE A 304 11.53 -8.17 -5.77
CA PHE A 304 10.82 -8.42 -4.51
C PHE A 304 9.40 -8.94 -4.76
N ALA A 305 8.66 -8.37 -5.71
CA ALA A 305 7.32 -8.83 -6.07
C ALA A 305 7.33 -10.28 -6.56
N GLN A 306 8.28 -10.64 -7.44
CA GLN A 306 8.45 -12.02 -7.94
C GLN A 306 8.71 -13.01 -6.80
N ASP A 307 9.67 -12.69 -5.93
CA ASP A 307 10.02 -13.55 -4.79
C ASP A 307 8.85 -13.66 -3.78
N THR A 308 8.10 -12.57 -3.61
CA THR A 308 6.97 -12.49 -2.68
C THR A 308 5.78 -13.32 -3.14
N VAL A 309 5.44 -13.31 -4.41
CA VAL A 309 4.34 -14.14 -4.97
C VAL A 309 4.57 -15.62 -4.64
N VAL A 310 5.81 -16.11 -4.75
CA VAL A 310 6.15 -17.50 -4.43
C VAL A 310 5.99 -17.79 -2.92
N LYS A 311 6.46 -16.88 -2.07
CA LYS A 311 6.34 -17.00 -0.60
C LYS A 311 4.88 -16.98 -0.15
N GLU A 312 4.09 -16.04 -0.68
CA GLU A 312 2.68 -15.89 -0.32
C GLU A 312 1.85 -17.11 -0.76
N LYS A 313 2.17 -17.69 -1.93
CA LYS A 313 1.56 -18.96 -2.35
C LYS A 313 1.76 -20.05 -1.32
N ALA A 314 3.00 -20.27 -0.89
CA ALA A 314 3.34 -21.32 0.09
C ALA A 314 2.62 -21.10 1.44
N ILE A 315 2.49 -19.83 1.88
CA ILE A 315 1.75 -19.49 3.11
C ILE A 315 0.27 -19.85 2.97
N ILE A 316 -0.37 -19.46 1.87
CA ILE A 316 -1.80 -19.71 1.62
C ILE A 316 -2.08 -21.21 1.52
N GLU A 317 -1.23 -21.97 0.83
CA GLU A 317 -1.36 -23.42 0.71
C GLU A 317 -1.20 -24.10 2.09
N LYS A 318 -0.19 -23.71 2.87
CA LYS A 318 0.05 -24.24 4.22
C LYS A 318 -1.12 -24.01 5.18
N LEU A 319 -1.81 -22.89 5.05
CA LEU A 319 -2.98 -22.55 5.87
C LEU A 319 -4.28 -23.18 5.36
N GLY A 320 -4.26 -23.89 4.23
CA GLY A 320 -5.47 -24.45 3.61
C GLY A 320 -6.44 -23.40 3.08
N LEU A 321 -5.95 -22.18 2.78
CA LEU A 321 -6.75 -21.04 2.34
C LEU A 321 -6.73 -20.85 0.82
N ALA A 322 -6.13 -21.79 0.10
CA ALA A 322 -6.13 -21.76 -1.36
C ALA A 322 -7.56 -21.94 -1.90
N LYS A 323 -7.91 -21.11 -2.92
CA LYS A 323 -9.19 -21.31 -3.62
C LYS A 323 -9.25 -22.71 -4.23
N GLU A 324 -10.42 -23.31 -4.23
CA GLU A 324 -10.70 -24.51 -5.01
C GLU A 324 -10.44 -24.23 -6.50
N LYS A 325 -9.89 -25.23 -7.19
CA LYS A 325 -9.50 -25.14 -8.62
C LYS A 325 -10.72 -25.07 -9.53
#